data_e2570c8707186e8f18d74c0db262d7f7
#
_entry.id   e2570c8707186e8f18d74c0db262d7f7
#
_cell.length_a   1.000
_cell.length_b   1.000
_cell.length_c   1.000
_cell.angle_alpha   90.00
_cell.angle_beta   90.00
_cell.angle_gamma   90.00
#
_symmetry.space_group_name_H-M   'P 1'
#
loop_
_entity.id
_entity.type
_entity.pdbx_description
1 polymer ?
#
loop_
_entity_poly.entity_id
_entity_poly.type
_entity_poly.pdbx_seq_one_letter_code
_entity_poly.pdbx_strand_id
1 'polypeptide(L)'
;AKGRSNSSTRWLQRQLNDPFVKEAKLQGFRSRSAFKLIEINNKFNLLKKGHKVLDLGCAPGGWCQVAAQKVGVKLSEELVVGLDLKSCEPIVGVKFVEIDFLDETQFLEFENSLDTKFNVILSDMAPNSTGHKKTDNLQIMALVEAASDFAIKYLKQDGCFVAKVLDAGPGPEIQRLVNKKFEKVINFKPKASRSDSSERYLVATGYK
;
A
#
# COMPACT_ATOMS: atom_id res chain seq x y z
N ALA A 1 -32.56 -10.92 -5.80
CA ALA A 1 -31.76 -9.74 -5.51
C ALA A 1 -32.38 -8.49 -6.15
N LYS A 2 -33.50 -8.00 -5.62
CA LYS A 2 -34.11 -6.72 -6.01
C LYS A 2 -33.31 -5.60 -5.31
N GLY A 3 -32.73 -4.64 -6.07
CA GLY A 3 -32.26 -3.36 -5.56
C GLY A 3 -30.76 -3.05 -5.64
N ARG A 4 -29.92 -3.83 -6.34
CA ARG A 4 -28.49 -3.48 -6.54
C ARG A 4 -28.31 -2.68 -7.82
N SER A 5 -27.46 -1.62 -7.76
CA SER A 5 -27.08 -0.87 -8.96
C SER A 5 -26.32 -1.76 -9.95
N ASN A 6 -26.36 -1.43 -11.25
CA ASN A 6 -25.60 -2.16 -12.28
C ASN A 6 -24.08 -2.19 -11.99
N SER A 7 -23.54 -1.15 -11.38
CA SER A 7 -22.13 -1.09 -10.95
C SER A 7 -21.83 -2.10 -9.85
N SER A 8 -22.69 -2.21 -8.84
CA SER A 8 -22.54 -3.19 -7.74
C SER A 8 -22.64 -4.63 -8.25
N THR A 9 -23.52 -4.89 -9.21
CA THR A 9 -23.69 -6.22 -9.82
C THR A 9 -22.46 -6.62 -10.63
N ARG A 10 -21.91 -5.71 -11.44
CA ARG A 10 -20.67 -5.93 -12.21
C ARG A 10 -19.47 -6.13 -11.28
N TRP A 11 -19.36 -5.35 -10.20
CA TRP A 11 -18.31 -5.52 -9.20
C TRP A 11 -18.36 -6.90 -8.55
N LEU A 12 -19.56 -7.34 -8.13
CA LEU A 12 -19.72 -8.67 -7.51
C LEU A 12 -19.36 -9.80 -8.48
N GLN A 13 -19.80 -9.72 -9.75
CA GLN A 13 -19.43 -10.70 -10.77
C GLN A 13 -17.92 -10.78 -10.99
N ARG A 14 -17.23 -9.61 -11.04
CA ARG A 14 -15.77 -9.56 -11.13
C ARG A 14 -15.09 -10.22 -9.92
N GLN A 15 -15.60 -9.97 -8.71
CA GLN A 15 -15.05 -10.58 -7.49
C GLN A 15 -15.22 -12.11 -7.47
N LEU A 16 -16.37 -12.60 -7.87
CA LEU A 16 -16.67 -14.05 -7.87
C LEU A 16 -15.82 -14.82 -8.91
N ASN A 17 -15.49 -14.19 -10.03
CA ASN A 17 -14.74 -14.81 -11.13
C ASN A 17 -13.22 -14.53 -11.07
N ASP A 18 -12.75 -13.74 -10.12
CA ASP A 18 -11.34 -13.38 -10.01
C ASP A 18 -10.55 -14.54 -9.38
N PRO A 19 -9.57 -15.14 -10.08
CA PRO A 19 -8.78 -16.26 -9.56
C PRO A 19 -7.98 -15.88 -8.31
N PHE A 20 -7.49 -14.64 -8.22
CA PHE A 20 -6.77 -14.16 -7.05
C PHE A 20 -7.67 -13.99 -5.82
N VAL A 21 -8.96 -13.75 -5.99
CA VAL A 21 -9.92 -13.73 -4.87
C VAL A 21 -10.09 -15.14 -4.30
N LYS A 22 -10.22 -16.15 -5.17
CA LYS A 22 -10.32 -17.56 -4.75
C LYS A 22 -9.04 -18.00 -4.04
N GLU A 23 -7.90 -17.70 -4.64
CA GLU A 23 -6.58 -18.05 -4.08
C GLU A 23 -6.32 -17.36 -2.74
N ALA A 24 -6.69 -16.07 -2.60
CA ALA A 24 -6.57 -15.37 -1.33
C ALA A 24 -7.36 -16.07 -0.20
N LYS A 25 -8.57 -16.50 -0.49
CA LYS A 25 -9.38 -17.26 0.48
C LYS A 25 -8.74 -18.60 0.85
N LEU A 26 -8.19 -19.32 -0.13
CA LEU A 26 -7.52 -20.60 0.11
C LEU A 26 -6.27 -20.46 0.97
N GLN A 27 -5.50 -19.39 0.75
CA GLN A 27 -4.28 -19.11 1.51
C GLN A 27 -4.50 -18.30 2.80
N GLY A 28 -5.75 -17.96 3.15
CA GLY A 28 -6.09 -17.20 4.35
C GLY A 28 -5.73 -15.71 4.27
N PHE A 29 -5.50 -15.16 3.07
CA PHE A 29 -5.32 -13.72 2.90
C PHE A 29 -6.65 -12.98 2.91
N ARG A 30 -6.68 -11.81 3.55
CA ARG A 30 -7.87 -10.96 3.69
C ARG A 30 -8.31 -10.31 2.37
N SER A 31 -7.38 -10.16 1.44
CA SER A 31 -7.66 -9.59 0.13
C SER A 31 -6.75 -10.14 -0.96
N ARG A 32 -7.21 -10.09 -2.20
CA ARG A 32 -6.40 -10.42 -3.37
C ARG A 32 -5.19 -9.50 -3.57
N SER A 33 -5.21 -8.31 -2.96
CA SER A 33 -4.09 -7.36 -3.04
C SER A 33 -2.81 -7.91 -2.42
N ALA A 34 -2.89 -8.90 -1.51
CA ALA A 34 -1.74 -9.60 -0.96
C ALA A 34 -0.79 -10.12 -2.05
N PHE A 35 -1.33 -10.67 -3.14
CA PHE A 35 -0.52 -11.17 -4.25
C PHE A 35 0.27 -10.09 -4.99
N LYS A 36 -0.23 -8.85 -5.02
CA LYS A 36 0.51 -7.72 -5.59
C LYS A 36 1.80 -7.47 -4.80
N LEU A 37 1.71 -7.42 -3.47
CA LEU A 37 2.89 -7.23 -2.62
C LEU A 37 3.81 -8.45 -2.67
N ILE A 38 3.27 -9.67 -2.73
CA ILE A 38 4.08 -10.89 -2.92
C ILE A 38 4.90 -10.80 -4.21
N GLU A 39 4.30 -10.43 -5.34
CA GLU A 39 5.00 -10.29 -6.61
C GLU A 39 6.05 -9.16 -6.59
N ILE A 40 5.70 -8.00 -6.01
CA ILE A 40 6.62 -6.88 -5.81
C ILE A 40 7.81 -7.35 -4.96
N ASN A 41 7.55 -7.99 -3.84
CA ASN A 41 8.61 -8.45 -2.95
C ASN A 41 9.49 -9.54 -3.59
N ASN A 42 8.91 -10.49 -4.33
CA ASN A 42 9.67 -11.52 -5.05
C ASN A 42 10.62 -10.93 -6.09
N LYS A 43 10.22 -9.82 -6.72
CA LYS A 43 11.03 -9.16 -7.75
C LYS A 43 12.11 -8.23 -7.18
N PHE A 44 11.80 -7.53 -6.10
CA PHE A 44 12.65 -6.44 -5.59
C PHE A 44 13.28 -6.74 -4.24
N ASN A 45 12.86 -7.80 -3.55
CA ASN A 45 13.39 -8.26 -2.25
C ASN A 45 13.39 -7.16 -1.16
N LEU A 46 12.24 -6.49 -1.00
CA LEU A 46 12.10 -5.33 -0.12
C LEU A 46 11.99 -5.71 1.36
N LEU A 47 11.21 -6.78 1.64
CA LEU A 47 10.88 -7.21 2.99
C LEU A 47 11.89 -8.25 3.47
N LYS A 48 12.64 -7.93 4.52
CA LYS A 48 13.66 -8.81 5.14
C LYS A 48 13.32 -9.02 6.62
N LYS A 49 13.83 -10.09 7.21
CA LYS A 49 13.65 -10.38 8.65
C LYS A 49 14.08 -9.18 9.51
N GLY A 50 13.24 -8.81 10.46
CA GLY A 50 13.49 -7.72 11.38
C GLY A 50 13.25 -6.31 10.80
N HIS A 51 12.83 -6.19 9.54
CA HIS A 51 12.47 -4.89 8.98
C HIS A 51 11.25 -4.31 9.68
N LYS A 52 11.31 -3.02 10.02
CA LYS A 52 10.14 -2.23 10.41
C LYS A 52 9.43 -1.73 9.15
N VAL A 53 8.14 -2.02 9.05
CA VAL A 53 7.31 -1.75 7.86
C VAL A 53 6.12 -0.88 8.24
N LEU A 54 5.82 0.11 7.42
CA LEU A 54 4.58 0.88 7.48
C LEU A 54 3.75 0.60 6.23
N ASP A 55 2.45 0.34 6.40
CA ASP A 55 1.48 0.09 5.33
C ASP A 55 0.38 1.15 5.38
N LEU A 56 0.38 2.07 4.42
CA LEU A 56 -0.57 3.17 4.28
C LEU A 56 -1.75 2.72 3.41
N GLY A 57 -2.98 2.85 3.93
CA GLY A 57 -4.18 2.32 3.30
C GLY A 57 -4.28 0.80 3.43
N CYS A 58 -4.01 0.30 4.64
CA CYS A 58 -3.80 -1.12 4.89
C CYS A 58 -5.06 -1.99 4.85
N ALA A 59 -6.26 -1.42 5.07
CA ALA A 59 -7.49 -2.21 5.19
C ALA A 59 -7.82 -3.02 3.92
N PRO A 60 -8.19 -4.27 4.05
CA PRO A 60 -8.51 -5.06 5.26
C PRO A 60 -7.29 -5.75 5.90
N GLY A 61 -6.04 -5.44 5.53
CA GLY A 61 -4.83 -5.98 6.13
C GLY A 61 -4.09 -7.01 5.29
N GLY A 62 -4.40 -7.15 4.00
CA GLY A 62 -3.76 -8.14 3.14
C GLY A 62 -2.25 -7.90 2.96
N TRP A 63 -1.82 -6.65 2.81
CA TRP A 63 -0.41 -6.31 2.74
C TRP A 63 0.30 -6.45 4.09
N CYS A 64 -0.37 -6.05 5.17
CA CYS A 64 0.13 -6.28 6.53
C CYS A 64 0.38 -7.76 6.82
N GLN A 65 -0.50 -8.70 6.36
CA GLN A 65 -0.27 -10.13 6.50
C GLN A 65 1.01 -10.58 5.79
N VAL A 66 1.21 -10.14 4.55
CA VAL A 66 2.42 -10.47 3.77
C VAL A 66 3.67 -9.89 4.44
N ALA A 67 3.60 -8.62 4.87
CA ALA A 67 4.71 -7.96 5.54
C ALA A 67 5.09 -8.71 6.83
N ALA A 68 4.11 -8.99 7.70
CA ALA A 68 4.33 -9.70 8.97
C ALA A 68 5.00 -11.06 8.77
N GLN A 69 4.52 -11.85 7.78
CA GLN A 69 5.12 -13.14 7.44
C GLN A 69 6.56 -13.00 6.96
N LYS A 70 6.87 -11.99 6.13
CA LYS A 70 8.19 -11.81 5.53
C LYS A 70 9.22 -11.25 6.52
N VAL A 71 8.81 -10.33 7.39
CA VAL A 71 9.71 -9.75 8.39
C VAL A 71 9.91 -10.65 9.61
N GLY A 72 9.07 -11.68 9.75
CA GLY A 72 9.22 -12.70 10.80
C GLY A 72 8.84 -12.16 12.18
N VAL A 73 7.66 -11.53 12.28
CA VAL A 73 7.14 -11.02 13.55
C VAL A 73 7.05 -12.10 14.62
N LYS A 74 7.31 -11.70 15.87
CA LYS A 74 7.08 -12.49 17.06
C LYS A 74 5.92 -11.87 17.85
N LEU A 75 5.33 -12.64 18.77
CA LEU A 75 4.20 -12.18 19.58
C LEU A 75 4.47 -10.87 20.36
N SER A 76 5.73 -10.60 20.70
CA SER A 76 6.16 -9.43 21.49
C SER A 76 6.70 -8.27 20.64
N GLU A 77 6.74 -8.39 19.32
CA GLU A 77 7.36 -7.40 18.44
C GLU A 77 6.36 -6.86 17.42
N GLU A 78 6.08 -5.57 17.48
CA GLU A 78 5.27 -4.87 16.47
C GLU A 78 6.20 -4.32 15.38
N LEU A 79 6.56 -5.18 14.41
CA LEU A 79 7.43 -4.79 13.29
C LEU A 79 6.64 -4.19 12.13
N VAL A 80 5.33 -4.36 12.10
CA VAL A 80 4.46 -3.83 11.05
C VAL A 80 3.45 -2.88 11.66
N VAL A 81 3.33 -1.69 11.10
CA VAL A 81 2.31 -0.71 11.43
C VAL A 81 1.41 -0.52 10.21
N GLY A 82 0.11 -0.64 10.38
CA GLY A 82 -0.88 -0.40 9.33
C GLY A 82 -1.73 0.82 9.67
N LEU A 83 -1.86 1.76 8.74
CA LEU A 83 -2.73 2.94 8.84
C LEU A 83 -3.87 2.82 7.84
N ASP A 84 -5.10 3.09 8.28
CA ASP A 84 -6.27 3.19 7.40
C ASP A 84 -7.38 4.03 8.06
N LEU A 85 -8.31 4.53 7.25
CA LEU A 85 -9.58 5.13 7.69
C LEU A 85 -10.51 4.12 8.35
N LYS A 86 -10.28 2.84 8.12
CA LYS A 86 -11.12 1.73 8.57
C LYS A 86 -10.35 0.87 9.54
N SER A 87 -11.03 0.44 10.57
CA SER A 87 -10.50 -0.57 11.48
C SER A 87 -10.16 -1.87 10.76
N CYS A 88 -9.14 -2.55 11.23
CA CYS A 88 -8.73 -3.86 10.76
C CYS A 88 -8.78 -4.88 11.91
N GLU A 89 -9.20 -6.10 11.60
CA GLU A 89 -9.10 -7.21 12.53
C GLU A 89 -7.63 -7.43 12.94
N PRO A 90 -7.34 -7.83 14.19
CA PRO A 90 -5.97 -8.02 14.65
C PRO A 90 -5.16 -9.02 13.81
N ILE A 91 -3.89 -8.74 13.63
CA ILE A 91 -2.87 -9.65 13.07
C ILE A 91 -1.69 -9.67 14.04
N VAL A 92 -1.17 -10.85 14.34
CA VAL A 92 0.00 -10.99 15.23
C VAL A 92 1.18 -10.18 14.71
N GLY A 93 1.76 -9.35 15.58
CA GLY A 93 2.92 -8.50 15.25
C GLY A 93 2.62 -7.31 14.35
N VAL A 94 1.34 -6.96 14.19
CA VAL A 94 0.89 -5.78 13.46
C VAL A 94 0.13 -4.84 14.39
N LYS A 95 0.56 -3.59 14.46
CA LYS A 95 -0.16 -2.50 15.10
C LYS A 95 -1.02 -1.80 14.06
N PHE A 96 -2.33 -1.80 14.25
CA PHE A 96 -3.26 -1.02 13.42
C PHE A 96 -3.59 0.31 14.08
N VAL A 97 -3.58 1.37 13.29
CA VAL A 97 -3.95 2.73 13.71
C VAL A 97 -5.02 3.24 12.75
N GLU A 98 -6.20 3.57 13.30
CA GLU A 98 -7.32 4.12 12.53
C GLU A 98 -7.19 5.64 12.50
N ILE A 99 -6.75 6.18 11.36
CA ILE A 99 -6.59 7.62 11.13
C ILE A 99 -6.89 7.98 9.68
N ASP A 100 -7.28 9.23 9.47
CA ASP A 100 -7.23 9.84 8.14
C ASP A 100 -5.80 10.34 7.88
N PHE A 101 -5.12 9.71 6.92
CA PHE A 101 -3.75 10.09 6.53
C PHE A 101 -3.65 11.53 5.97
N LEU A 102 -4.76 12.09 5.49
CA LEU A 102 -4.84 13.45 4.97
C LEU A 102 -5.34 14.47 6.01
N ASP A 103 -5.77 14.03 7.21
CA ASP A 103 -6.10 14.90 8.33
C ASP A 103 -4.81 15.32 9.05
N GLU A 104 -4.44 16.59 8.93
CA GLU A 104 -3.19 17.12 9.48
C GLU A 104 -3.04 16.91 10.98
N THR A 105 -4.15 17.01 11.74
CA THR A 105 -4.13 16.85 13.20
C THR A 105 -3.86 15.40 13.59
N GLN A 106 -4.67 14.48 13.07
CA GLN A 106 -4.50 13.04 13.34
C GLN A 106 -3.14 12.55 12.88
N PHE A 107 -2.71 13.02 11.72
CA PHE A 107 -1.42 12.66 11.15
C PHE A 107 -0.24 13.17 12.01
N LEU A 108 -0.31 14.40 12.50
CA LEU A 108 0.70 14.96 13.40
C LEU A 108 0.77 14.20 14.74
N GLU A 109 -0.37 13.82 15.29
CA GLU A 109 -0.44 12.98 16.49
C GLU A 109 0.24 11.63 16.26
N PHE A 110 -0.04 11.01 15.11
CA PHE A 110 0.64 9.77 14.73
C PHE A 110 2.15 9.97 14.56
N GLU A 111 2.59 11.02 13.84
CA GLU A 111 4.01 11.34 13.68
C GLU A 111 4.72 11.51 15.03
N ASN A 112 4.10 12.22 15.98
CA ASN A 112 4.65 12.45 17.31
C ASN A 112 4.72 11.15 18.15
N SER A 113 3.94 10.13 17.80
CA SER A 113 3.98 8.82 18.45
C SER A 113 5.08 7.90 17.90
N LEU A 114 5.74 8.30 16.81
CA LEU A 114 6.79 7.49 16.18
C LEU A 114 8.12 7.65 16.94
N ASP A 115 8.63 6.55 17.44
CA ASP A 115 9.94 6.45 18.11
C ASP A 115 11.07 6.02 17.16
N THR A 116 10.75 5.67 15.93
CA THR A 116 11.68 5.04 15.00
C THR A 116 11.35 5.28 13.53
N LYS A 117 12.36 5.11 12.68
CA LYS A 117 12.21 5.10 11.22
C LYS A 117 11.93 3.70 10.69
N PHE A 118 11.38 3.62 9.48
CA PHE A 118 10.99 2.38 8.80
C PHE A 118 12.04 1.93 7.78
N ASN A 119 12.15 0.62 7.59
CA ASN A 119 12.95 0.04 6.51
C ASN A 119 12.17 0.03 5.20
N VAL A 120 10.84 -0.14 5.29
CA VAL A 120 9.95 -0.19 4.14
C VAL A 120 8.68 0.60 4.43
N ILE A 121 8.29 1.47 3.52
CA ILE A 121 7.00 2.16 3.53
C ILE A 121 6.23 1.74 2.29
N LEU A 122 5.02 1.25 2.51
CA LEU A 122 4.10 0.75 1.50
C LEU A 122 2.88 1.64 1.43
N SER A 123 2.31 1.83 0.25
CA SER A 123 1.05 2.57 0.06
C SER A 123 0.22 1.91 -1.05
N ASP A 124 -0.86 1.24 -0.65
CA ASP A 124 -1.92 0.77 -1.57
C ASP A 124 -3.17 1.67 -1.48
N MET A 125 -2.99 2.92 -0.99
CA MET A 125 -4.07 3.89 -0.85
C MET A 125 -4.76 4.14 -2.20
N ALA A 126 -6.07 4.23 -2.15
CA ALA A 126 -6.89 4.65 -3.28
C ALA A 126 -8.09 5.44 -2.76
N PRO A 127 -8.41 6.58 -3.39
CA PRO A 127 -9.63 7.31 -3.07
C PRO A 127 -10.85 6.50 -3.49
N ASN A 128 -12.00 6.86 -2.93
CA ASN A 128 -13.26 6.38 -3.47
C ASN A 128 -13.42 6.88 -4.90
N SER A 129 -13.63 5.96 -5.85
CA SER A 129 -13.82 6.35 -7.25
C SER A 129 -15.06 7.22 -7.41
N THR A 130 -14.87 8.40 -8.00
CA THR A 130 -15.98 9.32 -8.36
C THR A 130 -16.61 8.97 -9.71
N GLY A 131 -15.95 8.12 -10.50
CA GLY A 131 -16.30 7.81 -11.89
C GLY A 131 -15.77 8.85 -12.90
N HIS A 132 -15.15 9.93 -12.43
CA HIS A 132 -14.51 10.93 -13.28
C HIS A 132 -13.00 10.75 -13.29
N LYS A 133 -12.44 10.21 -14.37
CA LYS A 133 -11.01 9.87 -14.48
C LYS A 133 -10.07 10.99 -14.07
N LYS A 134 -10.36 12.25 -14.42
CA LYS A 134 -9.52 13.40 -14.07
C LYS A 134 -9.49 13.62 -12.56
N THR A 135 -10.64 13.57 -11.90
CA THR A 135 -10.77 13.74 -10.45
C THR A 135 -10.09 12.60 -9.71
N ASP A 136 -10.37 11.36 -10.12
CA ASP A 136 -9.77 10.17 -9.53
C ASP A 136 -8.24 10.20 -9.66
N ASN A 137 -7.70 10.65 -10.81
CA ASN A 137 -6.25 10.80 -11.01
C ASN A 137 -5.65 11.85 -10.07
N LEU A 138 -6.27 13.02 -9.91
CA LEU A 138 -5.78 14.08 -9.03
C LEU A 138 -5.76 13.62 -7.56
N GLN A 139 -6.79 12.91 -7.13
CA GLN A 139 -6.85 12.35 -5.78
C GLN A 139 -5.76 11.30 -5.53
N ILE A 140 -5.49 10.42 -6.50
CA ILE A 140 -4.39 9.45 -6.39
C ILE A 140 -3.05 10.16 -6.35
N MET A 141 -2.84 11.19 -7.18
CA MET A 141 -1.59 11.97 -7.16
C MET A 141 -1.36 12.63 -5.81
N ALA A 142 -2.38 13.23 -5.19
CA ALA A 142 -2.27 13.82 -3.85
C ALA A 142 -1.89 12.77 -2.79
N LEU A 143 -2.47 11.56 -2.85
CA LEU A 143 -2.11 10.47 -1.95
C LEU A 143 -0.67 9.99 -2.15
N VAL A 144 -0.22 9.91 -3.40
CA VAL A 144 1.17 9.53 -3.71
C VAL A 144 2.16 10.61 -3.25
N GLU A 145 1.82 11.88 -3.41
CA GLU A 145 2.62 13.00 -2.94
C GLU A 145 2.80 12.96 -1.43
N ALA A 146 1.70 12.91 -0.68
CA ALA A 146 1.73 12.81 0.78
C ALA A 146 2.49 11.57 1.28
N ALA A 147 2.29 10.40 0.64
CA ALA A 147 3.03 9.20 0.96
C ALA A 147 4.53 9.31 0.64
N SER A 148 4.90 10.02 -0.43
CA SER A 148 6.30 10.25 -0.82
C SER A 148 7.01 11.17 0.16
N ASP A 149 6.37 12.25 0.59
CA ASP A 149 6.91 13.19 1.58
C ASP A 149 7.11 12.49 2.94
N PHE A 150 6.13 11.70 3.35
CA PHE A 150 6.28 10.88 4.55
C PHE A 150 7.43 9.88 4.43
N ALA A 151 7.54 9.18 3.30
CA ALA A 151 8.62 8.23 3.07
C ALA A 151 10.00 8.88 3.14
N ILE A 152 10.17 10.07 2.57
CA ILE A 152 11.41 10.84 2.64
C ILE A 152 11.76 11.24 4.08
N LYS A 153 10.77 11.52 4.93
CA LYS A 153 11.00 11.91 6.32
C LYS A 153 11.32 10.72 7.23
N TYR A 154 10.66 9.58 7.01
CA TYR A 154 10.65 8.46 7.95
C TYR A 154 11.33 7.16 7.47
N LEU A 155 11.89 7.13 6.27
CA LEU A 155 12.71 6.00 5.86
C LEU A 155 14.09 6.03 6.52
N LYS A 156 14.59 4.86 6.84
CA LYS A 156 16.00 4.62 7.13
C LYS A 156 16.81 4.70 5.84
N GLN A 157 18.11 4.98 5.97
CA GLN A 157 19.05 4.81 4.86
C GLN A 157 18.92 3.41 4.25
N ASP A 158 19.08 3.27 2.95
CA ASP A 158 18.84 2.06 2.17
C ASP A 158 17.39 1.54 2.19
N GLY A 159 16.47 2.30 2.78
CA GLY A 159 15.06 1.95 2.86
C GLY A 159 14.37 1.91 1.49
N CYS A 160 13.16 1.35 1.47
CA CYS A 160 12.38 1.16 0.27
C CYS A 160 10.99 1.80 0.39
N PHE A 161 10.50 2.35 -0.71
CA PHE A 161 9.16 2.92 -0.81
C PHE A 161 8.39 2.30 -1.97
N VAL A 162 7.15 1.93 -1.71
CA VAL A 162 6.22 1.42 -2.73
C VAL A 162 4.93 2.21 -2.65
N ALA A 163 4.48 2.76 -3.76
CA ALA A 163 3.21 3.46 -3.82
C ALA A 163 2.40 3.08 -5.07
N LYS A 164 1.10 2.91 -4.89
CA LYS A 164 0.18 2.77 -6.02
C LYS A 164 0.15 4.07 -6.81
N VAL A 165 0.30 3.93 -8.14
CA VAL A 165 0.16 4.99 -9.13
C VAL A 165 -0.73 4.50 -10.27
N LEU A 166 -1.11 5.38 -11.17
CA LEU A 166 -1.79 5.01 -12.42
C LEU A 166 -0.78 4.95 -13.59
N ASP A 167 -1.23 4.52 -14.76
CA ASP A 167 -0.38 4.38 -15.96
C ASP A 167 0.43 5.65 -16.30
N ALA A 168 -0.11 6.84 -15.99
CA ALA A 168 0.60 8.12 -16.17
C ALA A 168 1.75 8.34 -15.16
N GLY A 169 1.91 7.44 -14.17
CA GLY A 169 2.88 7.58 -13.10
C GLY A 169 2.50 8.60 -12.02
N PRO A 170 3.43 8.94 -11.13
CA PRO A 170 3.18 9.83 -9.98
C PRO A 170 3.13 11.32 -10.36
N GLY A 171 3.36 11.66 -11.60
CA GLY A 171 3.58 13.03 -12.05
C GLY A 171 5.06 13.44 -12.05
N PRO A 172 5.42 14.46 -12.86
CA PRO A 172 6.83 14.79 -13.12
C PRO A 172 7.57 15.32 -11.89
N GLU A 173 6.89 16.00 -10.98
CA GLU A 173 7.48 16.56 -9.77
C GLU A 173 7.84 15.49 -8.76
N ILE A 174 6.88 14.60 -8.44
CA ILE A 174 7.08 13.46 -7.54
C ILE A 174 8.14 12.52 -8.14
N GLN A 175 8.09 12.26 -9.45
CA GLN A 175 9.08 11.41 -10.12
C GLN A 175 10.49 11.97 -9.99
N ARG A 176 10.67 13.30 -10.17
CA ARG A 176 11.98 13.96 -9.97
C ARG A 176 12.45 13.89 -8.52
N LEU A 177 11.54 14.13 -7.57
CA LEU A 177 11.84 14.07 -6.14
C LEU A 177 12.31 12.66 -5.73
N VAL A 178 11.56 11.64 -6.12
CA VAL A 178 11.87 10.24 -5.78
C VAL A 178 13.17 9.81 -6.47
N ASN A 179 13.39 10.13 -7.74
CA ASN A 179 14.64 9.84 -8.44
C ASN A 179 15.87 10.48 -7.78
N LYS A 180 15.72 11.67 -7.19
CA LYS A 180 16.80 12.35 -6.45
C LYS A 180 17.12 11.65 -5.13
N LYS A 181 16.10 11.12 -4.45
CA LYS A 181 16.18 10.58 -3.09
C LYS A 181 16.47 9.08 -3.02
N PHE A 182 16.26 8.35 -4.10
CA PHE A 182 16.48 6.91 -4.14
C PHE A 182 17.50 6.54 -5.21
N GLU A 183 18.16 5.41 -5.03
CA GLU A 183 19.13 4.89 -6.01
C GLU A 183 18.43 4.36 -7.27
N LYS A 184 17.31 3.68 -7.08
CA LYS A 184 16.57 3.04 -8.17
C LYS A 184 15.07 3.24 -8.01
N VAL A 185 14.42 3.67 -9.09
CA VAL A 185 12.97 3.89 -9.15
C VAL A 185 12.41 3.18 -10.38
N ILE A 186 11.41 2.33 -10.19
CA ILE A 186 10.79 1.54 -11.26
C ILE A 186 9.28 1.59 -11.12
N ASN A 187 8.58 1.78 -12.24
CA ASN A 187 7.15 1.57 -12.34
C ASN A 187 6.86 0.12 -12.71
N PHE A 188 6.20 -0.61 -11.83
CA PHE A 188 5.93 -2.03 -11.97
C PHE A 188 4.44 -2.33 -11.97
N LYS A 189 3.98 -3.19 -12.87
CA LYS A 189 2.61 -3.72 -12.88
C LYS A 189 2.65 -5.20 -12.49
N PRO A 190 2.18 -5.58 -11.27
CA PRO A 190 2.06 -6.98 -10.89
C PRO A 190 1.05 -7.71 -11.79
N LYS A 191 1.26 -9.00 -12.03
CA LYS A 191 0.28 -9.85 -12.73
C LYS A 191 -1.03 -9.98 -11.96
N ALA A 192 -0.95 -9.87 -10.62
CA ALA A 192 -2.11 -9.81 -9.76
C ALA A 192 -2.92 -8.51 -9.91
N SER A 193 -2.41 -7.45 -10.53
CA SER A 193 -3.23 -6.32 -10.97
C SER A 193 -4.09 -6.75 -12.17
N ARG A 194 -5.36 -6.31 -12.19
CA ARG A 194 -6.25 -6.65 -13.30
C ARG A 194 -5.71 -6.10 -14.63
N SER A 195 -5.89 -6.85 -15.71
CA SER A 195 -5.39 -6.46 -17.03
C SER A 195 -5.99 -5.14 -17.53
N ASP A 196 -7.28 -4.91 -17.22
CA ASP A 196 -8.04 -3.71 -17.58
C ASP A 196 -7.81 -2.53 -16.62
N SER A 197 -7.05 -2.71 -15.55
CA SER A 197 -6.72 -1.64 -14.59
C SER A 197 -5.50 -0.84 -15.03
N SER A 198 -5.57 0.49 -14.91
CA SER A 198 -4.44 1.40 -15.06
C SER A 198 -3.48 1.40 -13.87
N GLU A 199 -3.74 0.58 -12.88
CA GLU A 199 -2.97 0.51 -11.64
C GLU A 199 -1.54 -0.01 -11.89
N ARG A 200 -0.56 0.71 -11.35
CA ARG A 200 0.86 0.35 -11.29
C ARG A 200 1.41 0.67 -9.91
N TYR A 201 2.63 0.29 -9.66
CA TYR A 201 3.34 0.61 -8.43
C TYR A 201 4.67 1.28 -8.75
N LEU A 202 4.87 2.47 -8.17
CA LEU A 202 6.18 3.08 -8.05
C LEU A 202 6.95 2.29 -6.99
N VAL A 203 8.06 1.67 -7.37
CA VAL A 203 8.96 0.94 -6.47
C VAL A 203 10.29 1.66 -6.45
N ALA A 204 10.61 2.28 -5.31
CA ALA A 204 11.83 3.02 -5.07
C ALA A 204 12.67 2.30 -4.01
N THR A 205 13.95 2.05 -4.30
CA THR A 205 14.88 1.31 -3.44
C THR A 205 16.17 2.07 -3.24
N GLY A 206 16.85 1.85 -2.09
CA GLY A 206 18.10 2.53 -1.75
C GLY A 206 17.85 4.01 -1.43
N TYR A 207 17.11 4.29 -0.36
CA TYR A 207 16.94 5.66 0.13
C TYR A 207 18.30 6.22 0.60
N LYS A 208 18.66 7.41 0.09
CA LYS A 208 19.98 8.07 0.31
C LYS A 208 20.09 8.81 1.61
#